data_d4103997d22fff8efe5ecdd9b0ab932b
#
_entry.id   d4103997d22fff8efe5ecdd9b0ab932b
#
_cell.length_a   1.000
_cell.length_b   1.000
_cell.length_c   1.000
_cell.angle_alpha   90.00
_cell.angle_beta   90.00
_cell.angle_gamma   90.00
#
_symmetry.space_group_name_H-M   'P 1'
#
loop_
_entity.id
_entity.type
_entity.pdbx_description
1 polymer ?
#
loop_
_entity_poly.entity_id
_entity_poly.type
_entity_poly.pdbx_seq_one_letter_code
_entity_poly.pdbx_strand_id
1 'polypeptide(L)'
;MPVSDSDASSKTNNNRLLLYVNSPCVVMGRNQNPWRECNVPLIKSLHIPLVRRRSGGGTVVHDSGNVNFSVMTRREDFTRQKHAQMIAEAVNELPAKIEKRITGTDEVEEVSGPQVKLKLNERYDIVEAHENRKVSGSAYKIQRQKAYHHGTMLLNSELKILSSLLSRDVEKMGTIEGRGVESVKSPVSNVGLDKDIFITTVINSFIREYGIQTPEVVVIQQEHLPKEIIQSSRQIAEYDWVFGQTPDFTHTLKISGDFNGLSEVELKFTVSKGLLKGIELDSEADLKEVDPGLAFLNTVVQNPEQKVCYTSAQILEFVNNFYIRNGIQKALDGGSP
;
A
#
# COMPACT_ATOMS: atom_id res chain seq x y z
N MET A 1 -44.13 -37.61 24.04
CA MET A 1 -42.81 -38.07 23.60
C MET A 1 -41.94 -36.84 23.40
N PRO A 2 -40.83 -36.64 24.12
CA PRO A 2 -39.98 -35.49 23.91
C PRO A 2 -39.12 -35.71 22.66
N VAL A 3 -39.10 -34.72 21.80
CA VAL A 3 -38.22 -34.63 20.64
C VAL A 3 -36.79 -34.39 21.16
N SER A 4 -35.88 -35.28 20.81
CA SER A 4 -34.50 -35.22 21.17
C SER A 4 -33.82 -34.06 20.43
N ASP A 5 -33.35 -33.06 21.19
CA ASP A 5 -32.38 -32.08 20.73
C ASP A 5 -31.04 -32.76 20.45
N SER A 6 -30.81 -33.06 19.20
CA SER A 6 -29.48 -33.47 18.69
C SER A 6 -29.16 -32.69 17.41
N ASP A 7 -29.00 -31.39 17.55
CA ASP A 7 -28.30 -30.56 16.59
C ASP A 7 -27.18 -29.80 17.29
N ALA A 8 -26.18 -30.55 17.72
CA ALA A 8 -24.84 -29.99 17.85
C ALA A 8 -24.35 -29.74 16.44
N SER A 9 -24.73 -28.56 15.86
CA SER A 9 -24.22 -28.10 14.60
C SER A 9 -22.68 -28.07 14.73
N SER A 10 -22.02 -28.94 14.00
CA SER A 10 -20.58 -28.90 13.79
C SER A 10 -20.24 -27.47 13.39
N LYS A 11 -19.57 -26.71 14.28
CA LYS A 11 -19.02 -25.40 13.95
C LYS A 11 -17.98 -25.64 12.86
N THR A 12 -18.40 -25.61 11.59
CA THR A 12 -17.49 -25.67 10.47
C THR A 12 -16.49 -24.55 10.65
N ASN A 13 -15.24 -24.92 10.85
CA ASN A 13 -14.15 -23.97 11.01
C ASN A 13 -13.94 -23.26 9.67
N ASN A 14 -14.53 -22.06 9.51
CA ASN A 14 -14.48 -21.26 8.29
C ASN A 14 -13.26 -20.33 8.24
N ASN A 15 -12.25 -20.60 9.07
CA ASN A 15 -11.02 -19.84 9.04
C ASN A 15 -10.22 -20.16 7.77
N ARG A 16 -9.68 -19.13 7.15
CA ARG A 16 -8.91 -19.26 5.91
C ARG A 16 -7.61 -18.49 6.02
N LEU A 17 -6.54 -19.09 5.56
CA LEU A 17 -5.25 -18.44 5.35
C LEU A 17 -5.02 -18.29 3.86
N LEU A 18 -4.64 -17.09 3.43
CA LEU A 18 -4.15 -16.81 2.09
C LEU A 18 -2.69 -16.33 2.21
N LEU A 19 -1.80 -16.95 1.46
CA LEU A 19 -0.40 -16.55 1.31
C LEU A 19 -0.13 -16.23 -0.15
N TYR A 20 0.55 -15.12 -0.41
CA TYR A 20 0.82 -14.70 -1.79
C TYR A 20 2.02 -13.78 -1.88
N VAL A 21 2.65 -13.77 -3.05
CA VAL A 21 3.72 -12.84 -3.43
C VAL A 21 3.23 -11.99 -4.59
N ASN A 22 3.38 -10.69 -4.50
CA ASN A 22 3.04 -9.78 -5.58
C ASN A 22 4.26 -9.46 -6.44
N SER A 23 4.02 -9.14 -7.70
CA SER A 23 4.98 -8.37 -8.49
C SER A 23 5.24 -7.02 -7.80
N PRO A 24 6.39 -6.36 -8.08
CA PRO A 24 6.69 -5.08 -7.48
C PRO A 24 5.54 -4.08 -7.62
N CYS A 25 5.06 -3.55 -6.48
CA CYS A 25 3.99 -2.57 -6.44
C CYS A 25 3.99 -1.78 -5.13
N VAL A 26 3.38 -0.59 -5.15
CA VAL A 26 3.12 0.20 -3.96
C VAL A 26 1.65 0.05 -3.59
N VAL A 27 1.37 -0.35 -2.34
CA VAL A 27 0.01 -0.59 -1.85
C VAL A 27 -0.31 0.34 -0.71
N MET A 28 -1.16 1.34 -0.97
CA MET A 28 -1.61 2.29 0.05
C MET A 28 -2.89 1.86 0.75
N GLY A 29 -3.09 2.37 1.95
CA GLY A 29 -4.32 2.17 2.72
C GLY A 29 -5.51 2.94 2.12
N ARG A 30 -6.73 2.50 2.48
CA ARG A 30 -7.99 3.04 1.96
C ARG A 30 -8.10 4.57 2.02
N ASN A 31 -7.68 5.17 3.14
CA ASN A 31 -7.92 6.58 3.46
C ASN A 31 -6.64 7.42 3.40
N GLN A 32 -5.66 7.00 2.61
CA GLN A 32 -4.40 7.69 2.46
C GLN A 32 -4.40 8.61 1.22
N ASN A 33 -3.53 9.62 1.28
CA ASN A 33 -3.25 10.51 0.15
C ASN A 33 -1.96 10.04 -0.55
N PRO A 34 -2.03 9.55 -1.80
CA PRO A 34 -0.85 9.05 -2.51
C PRO A 34 0.23 10.12 -2.72
N TRP A 35 -0.17 11.36 -2.97
CA TRP A 35 0.78 12.48 -3.16
C TRP A 35 1.48 12.90 -1.88
N ARG A 36 0.98 12.49 -0.69
CA ARG A 36 1.64 12.71 0.59
C ARG A 36 2.48 11.50 1.03
N GLU A 37 2.02 10.30 0.72
CA GLU A 37 2.60 9.07 1.25
C GLU A 37 3.69 8.45 0.37
N CYS A 38 3.69 8.77 -0.93
CA CYS A 38 4.53 8.12 -1.91
C CYS A 38 5.32 9.12 -2.76
N ASN A 39 6.42 8.66 -3.32
CA ASN A 39 7.11 9.33 -4.40
C ASN A 39 6.41 8.98 -5.73
N VAL A 40 5.25 9.62 -5.96
CA VAL A 40 4.43 9.36 -7.15
C VAL A 40 5.21 9.53 -8.45
N PRO A 41 6.05 10.57 -8.62
CA PRO A 41 6.91 10.72 -9.79
C PRO A 41 7.82 9.51 -10.04
N LEU A 42 8.52 9.04 -9.01
CA LEU A 42 9.42 7.88 -9.14
C LEU A 42 8.64 6.59 -9.44
N ILE A 43 7.49 6.40 -8.79
CA ILE A 43 6.60 5.26 -9.05
C ILE A 43 6.17 5.22 -10.51
N LYS A 44 5.79 6.36 -11.08
CA LYS A 44 5.42 6.48 -12.50
C LYS A 44 6.61 6.23 -13.44
N SER A 45 7.76 6.83 -13.19
CA SER A 45 8.96 6.68 -14.02
C SER A 45 9.47 5.23 -14.07
N LEU A 46 9.31 4.48 -12.98
CA LEU A 46 9.66 3.06 -12.90
C LEU A 46 8.53 2.13 -13.34
N HIS A 47 7.40 2.65 -13.79
CA HIS A 47 6.21 1.89 -14.20
C HIS A 47 5.74 0.90 -13.10
N ILE A 48 5.93 1.26 -11.82
CA ILE A 48 5.50 0.46 -10.69
C ILE A 48 4.01 0.71 -10.43
N PRO A 49 3.16 -0.32 -10.36
CA PRO A 49 1.75 -0.15 -10.04
C PRO A 49 1.53 0.48 -8.66
N LEU A 50 0.70 1.51 -8.60
CA LEU A 50 0.21 2.11 -7.36
C LEU A 50 -1.22 1.62 -7.12
N VAL A 51 -1.43 0.91 -6.02
CA VAL A 51 -2.70 0.24 -5.71
C VAL A 51 -3.26 0.76 -4.39
N ARG A 52 -4.56 1.03 -4.34
CA ARG A 52 -5.29 1.32 -3.10
C ARG A 52 -6.03 0.08 -2.64
N ARG A 53 -5.67 -0.46 -1.47
CA ARG A 53 -6.37 -1.61 -0.89
C ARG A 53 -7.69 -1.19 -0.20
N ARG A 54 -8.55 -2.17 0.03
CA ARG A 54 -9.86 -1.96 0.67
C ARG A 54 -9.79 -1.82 2.20
N SER A 55 -8.69 -2.19 2.82
CA SER A 55 -8.41 -2.01 4.26
C SER A 55 -7.71 -0.69 4.55
N GLY A 56 -7.75 -0.25 5.81
CA GLY A 56 -7.03 0.94 6.27
C GLY A 56 -5.52 0.70 6.47
N GLY A 57 -4.89 1.57 7.25
CA GLY A 57 -3.46 1.51 7.59
C GLY A 57 -2.57 2.28 6.62
N GLY A 58 -1.25 2.19 6.83
CA GLY A 58 -0.21 2.89 6.07
C GLY A 58 0.11 2.28 4.71
N THR A 59 1.02 2.91 3.98
CA THR A 59 1.52 2.46 2.69
C THR A 59 2.63 1.43 2.87
N VAL A 60 2.64 0.42 2.01
CA VAL A 60 3.67 -0.62 1.94
C VAL A 60 4.15 -0.80 0.50
N VAL A 61 5.34 -1.33 0.35
CA VAL A 61 5.89 -1.74 -0.95
C VAL A 61 6.02 -3.25 -0.95
N HIS A 62 5.61 -3.88 -2.03
CA HIS A 62 5.78 -5.32 -2.24
C HIS A 62 6.81 -5.54 -3.35
N ASP A 63 7.60 -6.59 -3.19
CA ASP A 63 8.50 -7.14 -4.18
C ASP A 63 8.56 -8.67 -4.05
N SER A 64 9.44 -9.33 -4.79
CA SER A 64 9.59 -10.79 -4.74
C SER A 64 10.16 -11.31 -3.41
N GLY A 65 10.80 -10.45 -2.62
CA GLY A 65 11.35 -10.76 -1.29
C GLY A 65 10.34 -10.58 -0.16
N ASN A 66 9.12 -10.13 -0.47
CA ASN A 66 8.02 -9.97 0.49
C ASN A 66 6.95 -11.05 0.29
N VAL A 67 6.57 -11.72 1.35
CA VAL A 67 5.39 -12.61 1.37
C VAL A 67 4.26 -11.93 2.12
N ASN A 68 3.08 -11.94 1.53
CA ASN A 68 1.87 -11.43 2.16
C ASN A 68 1.08 -12.58 2.78
N PHE A 69 0.52 -12.34 3.95
CA PHE A 69 -0.43 -13.24 4.59
C PHE A 69 -1.77 -12.56 4.82
N SER A 70 -2.86 -13.31 4.76
CA SER A 70 -4.20 -12.83 5.13
C SER A 70 -4.96 -13.95 5.84
N VAL A 71 -5.32 -13.72 7.09
CA VAL A 71 -6.13 -14.65 7.88
C VAL A 71 -7.54 -14.10 7.97
N MET A 72 -8.50 -14.88 7.49
CA MET A 72 -9.93 -14.58 7.54
C MET A 72 -10.58 -15.41 8.63
N THR A 73 -11.33 -14.72 9.53
CA THR A 73 -12.01 -15.33 10.68
C THR A 73 -13.40 -14.73 10.87
N ARG A 74 -14.15 -15.28 11.79
CA ARG A 74 -15.34 -14.60 12.31
C ARG A 74 -14.91 -13.35 13.11
N ARG A 75 -15.77 -12.35 13.16
CA ARG A 75 -15.49 -11.09 13.88
C ARG A 75 -15.21 -11.34 15.38
N GLU A 76 -15.92 -12.26 15.99
CA GLU A 76 -15.80 -12.59 17.43
C GLU A 76 -14.45 -13.23 17.79
N ASP A 77 -13.83 -13.94 16.82
CA ASP A 77 -12.53 -14.62 16.98
C ASP A 77 -11.35 -13.72 16.62
N PHE A 78 -11.63 -12.50 16.17
CA PHE A 78 -10.59 -11.59 15.68
C PHE A 78 -9.95 -10.79 16.82
N THR A 79 -8.62 -10.83 16.87
CA THR A 79 -7.79 -9.87 17.62
C THR A 79 -6.63 -9.41 16.75
N ARG A 80 -6.13 -8.21 16.98
CA ARG A 80 -4.97 -7.69 16.24
C ARG A 80 -3.69 -8.46 16.53
N GLN A 81 -3.56 -8.97 17.74
CA GLN A 81 -2.36 -9.63 18.24
C GLN A 81 -2.24 -11.06 17.73
N LYS A 82 -3.31 -11.83 17.77
CA LYS A 82 -3.34 -13.28 17.59
C LYS A 82 -2.51 -13.78 16.42
N HIS A 83 -2.77 -13.28 15.22
CA HIS A 83 -2.12 -13.80 14.01
C HIS A 83 -0.68 -13.30 13.86
N ALA A 84 -0.39 -12.08 14.32
CA ALA A 84 0.98 -11.57 14.33
C ALA A 84 1.84 -12.38 15.32
N GLN A 85 1.29 -12.70 16.48
CA GLN A 85 1.95 -13.54 17.49
C GLN A 85 2.21 -14.95 16.95
N MET A 86 1.18 -15.59 16.38
CA MET A 86 1.29 -16.91 15.76
C MET A 86 2.43 -17.00 14.75
N ILE A 87 2.54 -15.99 13.87
CA ILE A 87 3.58 -15.96 12.84
C ILE A 87 4.96 -15.72 13.45
N ALA A 88 5.09 -14.78 14.40
CA ALA A 88 6.37 -14.46 15.03
C ALA A 88 6.92 -15.66 15.82
N GLU A 89 6.06 -16.35 16.58
CA GLU A 89 6.43 -17.55 17.32
C GLU A 89 6.85 -18.70 16.40
N ALA A 90 6.08 -18.95 15.34
CA ALA A 90 6.39 -19.99 14.37
C ALA A 90 7.75 -19.78 13.69
N VAL A 91 8.08 -18.53 13.32
CA VAL A 91 9.39 -18.21 12.76
C VAL A 91 10.50 -18.38 13.80
N ASN A 92 10.25 -17.98 15.05
CA ASN A 92 11.23 -18.10 16.12
C ASN A 92 11.54 -19.56 16.53
N GLU A 93 10.61 -20.49 16.27
CA GLU A 93 10.79 -21.93 16.52
C GLU A 93 11.73 -22.60 15.51
N LEU A 94 11.97 -21.95 14.35
CA LEU A 94 12.83 -22.51 13.31
C LEU A 94 14.30 -22.58 13.77
N PRO A 95 15.02 -23.68 13.42
CA PRO A 95 16.44 -23.81 13.68
C PRO A 95 17.28 -22.87 12.79
N ALA A 96 18.55 -22.67 13.15
CA ALA A 96 19.48 -21.85 12.38
C ALA A 96 19.83 -22.43 11.00
N LYS A 97 19.68 -23.74 10.83
CA LYS A 97 19.88 -24.47 9.57
C LYS A 97 18.67 -25.36 9.31
N ILE A 98 18.20 -25.37 8.09
CA ILE A 98 16.98 -26.03 7.69
C ILE A 98 17.27 -26.86 6.43
N GLU A 99 16.85 -28.10 6.43
CA GLU A 99 16.84 -28.92 5.25
C GLU A 99 15.60 -28.62 4.39
N LYS A 100 15.81 -28.18 3.16
CA LYS A 100 14.76 -27.87 2.19
C LYS A 100 14.84 -28.86 1.04
N ARG A 101 13.73 -29.54 0.74
CA ARG A 101 13.62 -30.34 -0.48
C ARG A 101 13.48 -29.44 -1.71
N ILE A 102 14.24 -29.73 -2.76
CA ILE A 102 14.12 -29.04 -4.04
C ILE A 102 12.89 -29.59 -4.76
N THR A 103 11.96 -28.67 -5.11
CA THR A 103 10.70 -29.04 -5.75
C THR A 103 10.96 -29.79 -7.08
N GLY A 104 10.40 -30.98 -7.19
CA GLY A 104 10.51 -31.83 -8.40
C GLY A 104 11.74 -32.75 -8.44
N THR A 105 12.52 -32.81 -7.36
CA THR A 105 13.67 -33.70 -7.22
C THR A 105 13.65 -34.39 -5.86
N ASP A 106 14.50 -35.40 -5.65
CA ASP A 106 14.76 -36.01 -4.35
C ASP A 106 15.92 -35.33 -3.59
N GLU A 107 16.47 -34.25 -4.16
CA GLU A 107 17.60 -33.54 -3.57
C GLU A 107 17.15 -32.66 -2.41
N VAL A 108 18.04 -32.54 -1.43
CA VAL A 108 17.87 -31.70 -0.23
C VAL A 108 19.02 -30.72 -0.18
N GLU A 109 18.70 -29.45 -0.01
CA GLU A 109 19.66 -28.39 0.25
C GLU A 109 19.58 -27.89 1.69
N GLU A 110 20.71 -27.54 2.29
CA GLU A 110 20.75 -26.87 3.58
C GLU A 110 20.63 -25.36 3.34
N VAL A 111 19.61 -24.73 3.91
CA VAL A 111 19.40 -23.29 3.84
C VAL A 111 19.45 -22.69 5.24
N SER A 112 19.77 -21.40 5.31
CA SER A 112 19.79 -20.68 6.58
C SER A 112 18.38 -20.48 7.12
N GLY A 113 18.22 -20.68 8.43
CA GLY A 113 17.03 -20.27 9.16
C GLY A 113 16.97 -18.74 9.33
N PRO A 114 16.00 -18.24 10.13
CA PRO A 114 15.82 -16.79 10.31
C PRO A 114 17.06 -16.15 10.94
N GLN A 115 17.51 -15.04 10.33
CA GLN A 115 18.71 -14.33 10.79
C GLN A 115 18.45 -13.46 12.02
N VAL A 116 17.18 -13.19 12.33
CA VAL A 116 16.75 -12.35 13.44
C VAL A 116 15.64 -13.03 14.24
N LYS A 117 15.61 -12.78 15.54
CA LYS A 117 14.46 -13.15 16.38
C LYS A 117 13.39 -12.08 16.29
N LEU A 118 12.13 -12.49 16.39
CA LEU A 118 10.96 -11.67 16.21
C LEU A 118 10.20 -11.46 17.52
N LYS A 119 9.61 -10.26 17.67
CA LYS A 119 8.65 -9.94 18.74
C LYS A 119 7.57 -9.01 18.22
N LEU A 120 6.52 -8.80 18.98
CA LEU A 120 5.52 -7.78 18.70
C LEU A 120 5.88 -6.50 19.46
N ASN A 121 5.67 -5.35 18.77
CA ASN A 121 5.71 -4.05 19.42
C ASN A 121 4.32 -3.70 20.02
N GLU A 122 4.19 -2.52 20.66
CA GLU A 122 2.95 -2.03 21.27
C GLU A 122 1.78 -1.89 20.29
N ARG A 123 2.07 -1.80 18.99
CA ARG A 123 1.08 -1.68 17.91
C ARG A 123 0.74 -3.01 17.26
N TYR A 124 1.32 -4.10 17.77
CA TYR A 124 1.24 -5.45 17.21
C TYR A 124 1.85 -5.60 15.80
N ASP A 125 2.78 -4.70 15.41
CA ASP A 125 3.66 -4.94 14.27
C ASP A 125 4.71 -5.97 14.68
N ILE A 126 5.10 -6.87 13.77
CA ILE A 126 6.21 -7.79 14.00
C ILE A 126 7.51 -7.03 13.74
N VAL A 127 8.38 -7.04 14.71
CA VAL A 127 9.68 -6.36 14.68
C VAL A 127 10.79 -7.31 15.05
N GLU A 128 11.99 -7.01 14.59
CA GLU A 128 13.22 -7.61 15.07
C GLU A 128 13.39 -7.38 16.58
N ALA A 129 13.71 -8.43 17.33
CA ALA A 129 13.70 -8.37 18.80
C ALA A 129 14.77 -7.43 19.37
N HIS A 130 15.92 -7.30 18.72
CA HIS A 130 17.06 -6.51 19.21
C HIS A 130 16.93 -5.02 18.88
N GLU A 131 16.83 -4.66 17.60
CA GLU A 131 16.86 -3.27 17.14
C GLU A 131 15.47 -2.65 16.91
N ASN A 132 14.39 -3.40 17.15
CA ASN A 132 13.01 -2.99 16.93
C ASN A 132 12.71 -2.53 15.48
N ARG A 133 13.52 -2.95 14.50
CA ARG A 133 13.23 -2.69 13.09
C ARG A 133 12.04 -3.52 12.65
N LYS A 134 11.15 -2.90 11.93
CA LYS A 134 9.92 -3.53 11.46
C LYS A 134 10.19 -4.51 10.33
N VAL A 135 9.74 -5.75 10.48
CA VAL A 135 9.81 -6.79 9.44
C VAL A 135 8.44 -7.09 8.83
N SER A 136 7.37 -6.65 9.48
CA SER A 136 6.00 -6.84 9.02
C SER A 136 5.14 -5.62 9.33
N GLY A 137 4.41 -5.14 8.33
CA GLY A 137 3.30 -4.22 8.52
C GLY A 137 1.98 -4.95 8.38
N SER A 138 1.00 -4.64 9.24
CA SER A 138 -0.30 -5.27 9.14
C SER A 138 -1.46 -4.28 9.14
N ALA A 139 -2.57 -4.73 8.58
CA ALA A 139 -3.83 -4.03 8.58
C ALA A 139 -4.98 -5.04 8.71
N TYR A 140 -6.16 -4.54 9.02
CA TYR A 140 -7.34 -5.40 9.15
C TYR A 140 -8.58 -4.69 8.61
N LYS A 141 -9.58 -5.49 8.31
CA LYS A 141 -10.92 -5.00 8.02
C LYS A 141 -11.94 -5.88 8.70
N ILE A 142 -12.87 -5.23 9.38
CA ILE A 142 -14.03 -5.88 9.99
C ILE A 142 -15.26 -5.47 9.19
N GLN A 143 -16.03 -6.44 8.74
CA GLN A 143 -17.25 -6.20 7.98
C GLN A 143 -18.34 -7.18 8.39
N ARG A 144 -19.42 -6.68 8.99
CA ARG A 144 -20.51 -7.48 9.54
C ARG A 144 -19.97 -8.54 10.52
N GLN A 145 -20.12 -9.83 10.21
CA GLN A 145 -19.71 -10.95 11.05
C GLN A 145 -18.32 -11.53 10.69
N LYS A 146 -17.62 -10.93 9.73
CA LYS A 146 -16.32 -11.41 9.26
C LYS A 146 -15.23 -10.36 9.51
N ALA A 147 -14.04 -10.84 9.73
CA ALA A 147 -12.83 -10.02 9.79
C ALA A 147 -11.72 -10.67 8.99
N TYR A 148 -10.80 -9.86 8.45
CA TYR A 148 -9.53 -10.34 8.00
C TYR A 148 -8.40 -9.48 8.53
N HIS A 149 -7.34 -10.14 8.93
CA HIS A 149 -6.06 -9.56 9.28
C HIS A 149 -5.07 -9.92 8.21
N HIS A 150 -4.43 -8.95 7.61
CA HIS A 150 -3.42 -9.20 6.61
C HIS A 150 -2.16 -8.37 6.87
N GLY A 151 -1.05 -8.87 6.42
CA GLY A 151 0.23 -8.22 6.60
C GLY A 151 1.25 -8.65 5.55
N THR A 152 2.35 -7.92 5.56
CA THR A 152 3.55 -8.20 4.80
C THR A 152 4.56 -8.93 5.69
N MET A 153 5.47 -9.68 5.11
CA MET A 153 6.67 -10.16 5.79
C MET A 153 7.86 -9.92 4.88
N LEU A 154 8.75 -9.04 5.31
CA LEU A 154 9.98 -8.72 4.62
C LEU A 154 10.99 -9.85 4.87
N LEU A 155 11.12 -10.75 3.92
CA LEU A 155 12.06 -11.88 4.01
C LEU A 155 13.42 -11.51 3.45
N ASN A 156 13.45 -11.07 2.18
CA ASN A 156 14.66 -10.68 1.45
C ASN A 156 14.32 -9.55 0.45
N SER A 157 13.58 -8.53 0.90
CA SER A 157 13.15 -7.40 0.08
C SER A 157 14.27 -6.40 -0.18
N GLU A 158 14.18 -5.66 -1.31
CA GLU A 158 15.08 -4.58 -1.67
C GLU A 158 14.75 -3.29 -0.89
N LEU A 159 15.21 -3.21 0.36
CA LEU A 159 14.83 -2.16 1.32
C LEU A 159 15.19 -0.74 0.84
N LYS A 160 16.24 -0.57 0.02
CA LYS A 160 16.62 0.73 -0.55
C LYS A 160 15.58 1.24 -1.54
N ILE A 161 15.11 0.37 -2.44
CA ILE A 161 14.06 0.69 -3.41
C ILE A 161 12.76 1.00 -2.67
N LEU A 162 12.39 0.18 -1.70
CA LEU A 162 11.23 0.40 -0.83
C LEU A 162 11.27 1.80 -0.19
N SER A 163 12.40 2.16 0.40
CA SER A 163 12.59 3.48 1.02
C SER A 163 12.44 4.62 0.01
N SER A 164 13.02 4.49 -1.18
CA SER A 164 12.97 5.52 -2.23
C SER A 164 11.53 5.76 -2.74
N LEU A 165 10.74 4.71 -2.90
CA LEU A 165 9.35 4.80 -3.35
C LEU A 165 8.43 5.48 -2.32
N LEU A 166 8.78 5.44 -1.03
CA LEU A 166 8.04 6.05 0.07
C LEU A 166 8.65 7.38 0.54
N SER A 167 9.78 7.79 -0.01
CA SER A 167 10.45 9.05 0.35
C SER A 167 10.02 10.16 -0.59
N ARG A 168 9.59 11.29 -0.04
CA ARG A 168 9.24 12.50 -0.80
C ARG A 168 10.29 13.58 -0.63
N ASP A 169 10.65 14.21 -1.71
CA ASP A 169 11.40 15.46 -1.74
C ASP A 169 10.37 16.62 -1.74
N VAL A 170 10.15 17.20 -0.58
CA VAL A 170 9.13 18.26 -0.39
C VAL A 170 9.48 19.51 -1.19
N GLU A 171 10.77 19.83 -1.38
CA GLU A 171 11.20 20.99 -2.17
C GLU A 171 10.79 20.85 -3.64
N LYS A 172 10.88 19.62 -4.19
CA LYS A 172 10.52 19.35 -5.59
C LYS A 172 9.05 19.00 -5.78
N MET A 173 8.48 18.30 -4.80
CA MET A 173 7.14 17.72 -4.91
C MET A 173 6.08 18.56 -4.17
N GLY A 174 6.46 19.66 -3.55
CA GLY A 174 5.56 20.55 -2.82
C GLY A 174 4.99 19.99 -1.54
N THR A 175 4.18 20.79 -0.86
CA THR A 175 3.55 20.48 0.42
C THR A 175 2.11 20.03 0.21
N ILE A 176 1.73 18.94 0.88
CA ILE A 176 0.35 18.41 0.87
C ILE A 176 -0.28 18.61 2.24
N GLU A 177 -1.38 19.36 2.28
CA GLU A 177 -2.17 19.56 3.49
C GLU A 177 -3.58 19.02 3.30
N GLY A 178 -4.12 18.37 4.30
CA GLY A 178 -5.47 17.83 4.24
C GLY A 178 -5.69 16.68 5.21
N ARG A 179 -6.92 16.17 5.21
CA ARG A 179 -7.32 15.05 6.04
C ARG A 179 -6.85 13.74 5.38
N GLY A 180 -6.47 12.79 6.19
CA GLY A 180 -6.06 11.46 5.71
C GLY A 180 -5.27 10.73 6.79
N VAL A 181 -5.18 9.42 6.64
CA VAL A 181 -4.36 8.59 7.51
C VAL A 181 -2.91 8.67 7.04
N GLU A 182 -2.00 9.02 7.93
CA GLU A 182 -0.57 9.03 7.65
C GLU A 182 0.07 7.69 7.98
N SER A 183 1.08 7.33 7.20
CA SER A 183 1.93 6.19 7.51
C SER A 183 2.83 6.53 8.70
N VAL A 184 2.91 5.61 9.66
CA VAL A 184 3.92 5.72 10.71
C VAL A 184 5.24 5.19 10.15
N LYS A 185 6.15 6.10 9.91
CA LYS A 185 7.51 5.76 9.46
C LYS A 185 8.23 4.94 10.53
N SER A 186 8.82 3.84 10.14
CA SER A 186 9.58 2.96 11.02
C SER A 186 10.79 2.43 10.24
N PRO A 187 11.97 2.29 10.85
CA PRO A 187 13.05 1.56 10.23
C PRO A 187 12.63 0.12 9.98
N VAL A 188 13.03 -0.43 8.84
CA VAL A 188 12.68 -1.78 8.41
C VAL A 188 13.91 -2.67 8.31
N SER A 189 13.72 -3.99 8.43
CA SER A 189 14.73 -5.01 8.15
C SER A 189 14.10 -6.25 7.50
N ASN A 190 14.94 -7.12 6.95
CA ASN A 190 14.55 -8.42 6.46
C ASN A 190 14.73 -9.49 7.54
N VAL A 191 13.91 -10.54 7.50
CA VAL A 191 14.07 -11.72 8.37
C VAL A 191 15.24 -12.59 7.92
N GLY A 192 15.60 -12.54 6.62
CA GLY A 192 16.63 -13.39 6.04
C GLY A 192 16.22 -14.87 5.97
N LEU A 193 14.97 -15.15 5.60
CA LEU A 193 14.41 -16.48 5.53
C LEU A 193 13.93 -16.80 4.12
N ASP A 194 14.14 -18.04 3.68
CA ASP A 194 13.59 -18.53 2.43
C ASP A 194 12.05 -18.46 2.43
N LYS A 195 11.47 -18.04 1.30
CA LYS A 195 10.02 -17.81 1.21
C LYS A 195 9.19 -19.08 1.33
N ASP A 196 9.66 -20.20 0.78
CA ASP A 196 8.90 -21.46 0.77
C ASP A 196 8.91 -22.07 2.19
N ILE A 197 10.02 -21.91 2.90
CA ILE A 197 10.12 -22.25 4.33
C ILE A 197 9.16 -21.39 5.14
N PHE A 198 9.14 -20.08 4.92
CA PHE A 198 8.20 -19.18 5.58
C PHE A 198 6.75 -19.58 5.33
N ILE A 199 6.39 -19.82 4.06
CA ILE A 199 5.03 -20.23 3.67
C ILE A 199 4.63 -21.53 4.38
N THR A 200 5.48 -22.56 4.32
CA THR A 200 5.23 -23.85 4.98
C THR A 200 5.09 -23.70 6.49
N THR A 201 5.96 -22.89 7.10
CA THR A 201 5.95 -22.62 8.54
C THR A 201 4.65 -21.97 8.98
N VAL A 202 4.19 -20.97 8.25
CA VAL A 202 2.94 -20.25 8.56
C VAL A 202 1.71 -21.15 8.34
N ILE A 203 1.70 -21.99 7.29
CA ILE A 203 0.63 -22.99 7.08
C ILE A 203 0.56 -23.94 8.26
N ASN A 204 1.68 -24.53 8.67
CA ASN A 204 1.71 -25.48 9.79
C ASN A 204 1.28 -24.82 11.11
N SER A 205 1.70 -23.60 11.35
CA SER A 205 1.30 -22.83 12.53
C SER A 205 -0.20 -22.52 12.52
N PHE A 206 -0.76 -22.16 11.36
CA PHE A 206 -2.19 -21.93 11.22
C PHE A 206 -3.01 -23.19 11.45
N ILE A 207 -2.58 -24.35 10.91
CA ILE A 207 -3.21 -25.66 11.12
C ILE A 207 -3.23 -25.99 12.63
N ARG A 208 -2.09 -25.81 13.32
CA ARG A 208 -1.95 -26.05 14.76
C ARG A 208 -2.83 -25.09 15.58
N GLU A 209 -2.82 -23.80 15.28
CA GLU A 209 -3.58 -22.75 15.99
C GLU A 209 -5.09 -23.00 15.96
N TYR A 210 -5.59 -23.52 14.85
CA TYR A 210 -7.03 -23.76 14.66
C TYR A 210 -7.44 -25.22 14.78
N GLY A 211 -6.54 -26.13 15.16
CA GLY A 211 -6.81 -27.55 15.36
C GLY A 211 -7.37 -28.25 14.11
N ILE A 212 -6.86 -27.86 12.91
CA ILE A 212 -7.40 -28.37 11.65
C ILE A 212 -6.86 -29.77 11.40
N GLN A 213 -7.75 -30.77 11.35
CA GLN A 213 -7.36 -32.18 11.15
C GLN A 213 -7.13 -32.50 9.65
N THR A 214 -7.94 -31.93 8.78
CA THR A 214 -7.90 -32.14 7.33
C THR A 214 -7.83 -30.80 6.61
N PRO A 215 -6.61 -30.22 6.45
CA PRO A 215 -6.46 -28.97 5.74
C PRO A 215 -6.70 -29.17 4.24
N GLU A 216 -7.51 -28.28 3.65
CA GLU A 216 -7.61 -28.15 2.20
C GLU A 216 -6.64 -27.05 1.75
N VAL A 217 -5.70 -27.39 0.89
CA VAL A 217 -4.73 -26.47 0.30
C VAL A 217 -5.03 -26.30 -1.18
N VAL A 218 -5.32 -25.06 -1.58
CA VAL A 218 -5.63 -24.72 -2.97
C VAL A 218 -4.58 -23.76 -3.52
N VAL A 219 -3.94 -24.11 -4.60
CA VAL A 219 -3.08 -23.21 -5.37
C VAL A 219 -3.95 -22.42 -6.35
N ILE A 220 -4.01 -21.11 -6.16
CA ILE A 220 -4.84 -20.22 -6.99
C ILE A 220 -4.00 -19.72 -8.15
N GLN A 221 -4.43 -20.00 -9.39
CA GLN A 221 -3.85 -19.50 -10.62
C GLN A 221 -4.81 -18.50 -11.27
N GLN A 222 -4.27 -17.57 -12.07
CA GLN A 222 -5.05 -16.47 -12.63
C GLN A 222 -6.20 -16.96 -13.52
N GLU A 223 -5.99 -18.00 -14.30
CA GLU A 223 -6.97 -18.63 -15.20
C GLU A 223 -8.17 -19.26 -14.48
N HIS A 224 -8.00 -19.58 -13.19
CA HIS A 224 -9.05 -20.17 -12.36
C HIS A 224 -9.82 -19.13 -11.51
N LEU A 225 -9.51 -17.84 -11.71
CA LEU A 225 -10.18 -16.80 -10.93
C LEU A 225 -11.64 -16.61 -11.39
N PRO A 226 -12.59 -16.53 -10.45
CA PRO A 226 -13.98 -16.16 -10.75
C PRO A 226 -14.07 -14.81 -11.46
N LYS A 227 -15.03 -14.66 -12.37
CA LYS A 227 -15.25 -13.42 -13.14
C LYS A 227 -15.43 -12.19 -12.25
N GLU A 228 -16.08 -12.35 -11.11
CA GLU A 228 -16.31 -11.29 -10.11
C GLU A 228 -15.00 -10.78 -9.51
N ILE A 229 -14.03 -11.67 -9.31
CA ILE A 229 -12.69 -11.30 -8.82
C ILE A 229 -11.94 -10.52 -9.90
N ILE A 230 -11.99 -10.98 -11.15
CA ILE A 230 -11.37 -10.29 -12.30
C ILE A 230 -11.99 -8.90 -12.49
N GLN A 231 -13.32 -8.79 -12.42
CA GLN A 231 -14.01 -7.50 -12.49
C GLN A 231 -13.63 -6.59 -11.33
N SER A 232 -13.58 -7.12 -10.11
CA SER A 232 -13.17 -6.37 -8.92
C SER A 232 -11.72 -5.90 -9.01
N SER A 233 -10.80 -6.69 -9.60
CA SER A 233 -9.41 -6.30 -9.80
C SER A 233 -9.28 -5.13 -10.81
N ARG A 234 -10.08 -5.13 -11.86
CA ARG A 234 -10.13 -4.00 -12.82
C ARG A 234 -10.62 -2.73 -12.15
N GLN A 235 -11.71 -2.81 -11.37
CA GLN A 235 -12.25 -1.66 -10.64
C GLN A 235 -11.24 -1.01 -9.68
N ILE A 236 -10.42 -1.81 -8.99
CA ILE A 236 -9.41 -1.26 -8.06
C ILE A 236 -8.18 -0.69 -8.76
N ALA A 237 -8.04 -0.87 -10.07
CA ALA A 237 -6.99 -0.27 -10.89
C ALA A 237 -7.43 1.07 -11.53
N GLU A 238 -8.73 1.39 -11.52
CA GLU A 238 -9.26 2.62 -12.09
C GLU A 238 -8.83 3.87 -11.30
N TYR A 239 -8.71 4.99 -12.01
CA TYR A 239 -8.35 6.28 -11.41
C TYR A 239 -9.27 6.67 -10.25
N ASP A 240 -10.57 6.49 -10.42
CA ASP A 240 -11.58 6.81 -9.40
C ASP A 240 -11.42 6.01 -8.11
N TRP A 241 -10.86 4.80 -8.19
CA TRP A 241 -10.53 4.04 -7.00
C TRP A 241 -9.17 4.41 -6.42
N VAL A 242 -8.14 4.49 -7.24
CA VAL A 242 -6.77 4.74 -6.78
C VAL A 242 -6.63 6.16 -6.23
N PHE A 243 -7.10 7.16 -6.97
CA PHE A 243 -6.96 8.58 -6.63
C PHE A 243 -8.25 9.22 -6.13
N GLY A 244 -9.40 8.85 -6.72
CA GLY A 244 -10.70 9.42 -6.36
C GLY A 244 -11.21 9.07 -4.95
N GLN A 245 -10.61 8.08 -4.27
CA GLN A 245 -10.90 7.78 -2.86
C GLN A 245 -10.01 8.57 -1.88
N THR A 246 -9.17 9.46 -2.39
CA THR A 246 -8.32 10.32 -1.56
C THR A 246 -9.18 11.36 -0.84
N PRO A 247 -9.02 11.55 0.48
CA PRO A 247 -9.62 12.67 1.18
C PRO A 247 -9.21 14.01 0.57
N ASP A 248 -10.06 15.02 0.71
CA ASP A 248 -9.79 16.36 0.18
C ASP A 248 -8.48 16.93 0.75
N PHE A 249 -7.73 17.60 -0.12
CA PHE A 249 -6.43 18.17 0.23
C PHE A 249 -6.10 19.39 -0.62
N THR A 250 -5.12 20.17 -0.16
CA THR A 250 -4.42 21.17 -0.95
C THR A 250 -3.00 20.72 -1.24
N HIS A 251 -2.50 21.10 -2.42
CA HIS A 251 -1.12 20.86 -2.83
C HIS A 251 -0.48 22.18 -3.22
N THR A 252 0.53 22.59 -2.48
CA THR A 252 1.25 23.85 -2.68
C THR A 252 2.60 23.57 -3.33
N LEU A 253 2.86 24.20 -4.48
CA LEU A 253 4.11 24.13 -5.23
C LEU A 253 4.80 25.49 -5.21
N LYS A 254 6.09 25.50 -4.79
CA LYS A 254 6.97 26.65 -4.98
C LYS A 254 7.73 26.49 -6.28
N ILE A 255 7.60 27.45 -7.16
CA ILE A 255 8.18 27.40 -8.51
C ILE A 255 9.06 28.63 -8.71
N SER A 256 10.37 28.40 -8.83
CA SER A 256 11.32 29.47 -9.17
C SER A 256 11.37 29.69 -10.67
N GLY A 257 11.45 30.94 -11.08
CA GLY A 257 11.47 31.34 -12.49
C GLY A 257 11.39 32.86 -12.66
N ASP A 258 11.17 33.31 -13.90
CA ASP A 258 10.85 34.70 -14.17
C ASP A 258 9.33 34.85 -14.42
N PHE A 259 8.68 35.60 -13.54
CA PHE A 259 7.24 35.83 -13.56
C PHE A 259 6.98 37.33 -13.51
N ASN A 260 7.35 38.05 -14.60
CA ASN A 260 7.16 39.50 -14.72
C ASN A 260 7.80 40.31 -13.57
N GLY A 261 9.03 39.90 -13.19
CA GLY A 261 9.80 40.55 -12.12
C GLY A 261 9.76 39.81 -10.77
N LEU A 262 8.94 38.77 -10.64
CA LEU A 262 9.00 37.87 -9.49
C LEU A 262 9.91 36.68 -9.82
N SER A 263 10.81 36.34 -8.88
CA SER A 263 11.75 35.22 -9.04
C SER A 263 11.17 33.87 -8.59
N GLU A 264 10.03 33.88 -7.92
CA GLU A 264 9.33 32.69 -7.41
C GLU A 264 7.84 32.97 -7.29
N VAL A 265 7.04 31.94 -7.53
CA VAL A 265 5.59 31.94 -7.27
C VAL A 265 5.21 30.69 -6.48
N GLU A 266 4.15 30.82 -5.67
CA GLU A 266 3.57 29.72 -4.94
C GLU A 266 2.19 29.42 -5.48
N LEU A 267 2.01 28.24 -6.09
CA LEU A 267 0.74 27.76 -6.65
C LEU A 267 0.11 26.76 -5.69
N LYS A 268 -1.13 27.02 -5.31
CA LYS A 268 -1.93 26.15 -4.43
C LYS A 268 -3.09 25.53 -5.22
N PHE A 269 -3.08 24.23 -5.32
CA PHE A 269 -4.12 23.43 -5.96
C PHE A 269 -5.06 22.87 -4.90
N THR A 270 -6.36 23.08 -5.05
CA THR A 270 -7.39 22.44 -4.23
C THR A 270 -7.90 21.20 -4.96
N VAL A 271 -7.85 20.04 -4.30
CA VAL A 271 -8.18 18.74 -4.87
C VAL A 271 -9.22 18.02 -4.02
N SER A 272 -10.29 17.56 -4.67
CA SER A 272 -11.34 16.75 -4.02
C SER A 272 -11.64 15.53 -4.88
N LYS A 273 -11.66 14.35 -4.25
CA LYS A 273 -11.91 13.07 -4.93
C LYS A 273 -11.01 12.86 -6.15
N GLY A 274 -9.75 13.27 -6.06
CA GLY A 274 -8.78 13.17 -7.14
C GLY A 274 -9.01 14.17 -8.30
N LEU A 275 -9.99 15.06 -8.20
CA LEU A 275 -10.29 16.09 -9.20
C LEU A 275 -9.79 17.45 -8.74
N LEU A 276 -9.22 18.20 -9.66
CA LEU A 276 -8.85 19.59 -9.44
C LEU A 276 -10.12 20.44 -9.25
N LYS A 277 -10.14 21.28 -8.22
CA LYS A 277 -11.29 22.12 -7.83
C LYS A 277 -10.99 23.61 -7.78
N GLY A 278 -9.72 23.96 -7.68
CA GLY A 278 -9.30 25.36 -7.66
C GLY A 278 -7.81 25.50 -7.78
N ILE A 279 -7.38 26.65 -8.25
CA ILE A 279 -5.98 27.06 -8.36
C ILE A 279 -5.90 28.48 -7.78
N GLU A 280 -5.04 28.65 -6.80
CA GLU A 280 -4.75 29.94 -6.17
C GLU A 280 -3.27 30.25 -6.34
N LEU A 281 -2.94 31.51 -6.52
CA LEU A 281 -1.60 32.04 -6.51
C LEU A 281 -1.40 32.79 -5.20
N ASP A 282 -0.45 32.36 -4.38
CA ASP A 282 -0.07 33.09 -3.16
C ASP A 282 1.03 34.11 -3.52
N SER A 283 0.62 35.21 -4.10
CA SER A 283 1.44 36.37 -4.43
C SER A 283 0.54 37.60 -4.66
N GLU A 284 1.13 38.80 -4.70
CA GLU A 284 0.43 40.03 -5.09
C GLU A 284 0.06 40.06 -6.60
N ALA A 285 0.62 39.13 -7.41
CA ALA A 285 0.36 39.02 -8.84
C ALA A 285 -0.96 38.27 -9.13
N ASP A 286 -1.63 38.63 -10.19
CA ASP A 286 -2.81 37.93 -10.72
C ASP A 286 -2.37 36.63 -11.43
N LEU A 287 -3.05 35.52 -11.17
CA LEU A 287 -2.82 34.23 -11.87
C LEU A 287 -2.89 34.40 -13.40
N LYS A 288 -3.73 35.30 -13.91
CA LYS A 288 -3.85 35.59 -15.32
C LYS A 288 -2.60 36.29 -15.91
N GLU A 289 -1.90 37.08 -15.11
CA GLU A 289 -0.66 37.73 -15.53
C GLU A 289 0.53 36.75 -15.51
N VAL A 290 0.50 35.79 -14.58
CA VAL A 290 1.54 34.77 -14.44
C VAL A 290 1.36 33.62 -15.44
N ASP A 291 0.14 33.12 -15.59
CA ASP A 291 -0.22 32.11 -16.59
C ASP A 291 -1.70 32.21 -16.99
N PRO A 292 -2.04 32.83 -18.13
CA PRO A 292 -3.42 32.95 -18.62
C PRO A 292 -4.14 31.60 -18.78
N GLY A 293 -3.41 30.54 -19.13
CA GLY A 293 -3.96 29.21 -19.31
C GLY A 293 -4.38 28.56 -17.98
N LEU A 294 -3.60 28.74 -16.92
CA LEU A 294 -4.01 28.31 -15.57
C LEU A 294 -5.19 29.13 -15.05
N ALA A 295 -5.25 30.42 -15.34
CA ALA A 295 -6.39 31.24 -14.98
C ALA A 295 -7.66 30.77 -15.70
N PHE A 296 -7.56 30.38 -16.98
CA PHE A 296 -8.66 29.76 -17.71
C PHE A 296 -9.02 28.37 -17.10
N LEU A 297 -8.06 27.53 -16.85
CA LEU A 297 -8.29 26.22 -16.18
C LEU A 297 -9.01 26.41 -14.84
N ASN A 298 -8.64 27.44 -14.07
CA ASN A 298 -9.31 27.74 -12.80
C ASN A 298 -10.80 28.07 -13.00
N THR A 299 -11.19 28.73 -14.09
CA THR A 299 -12.61 28.92 -14.43
C THR A 299 -13.30 27.63 -14.87
N VAL A 300 -12.62 26.78 -15.62
CA VAL A 300 -13.14 25.46 -16.04
C VAL A 300 -13.48 24.58 -14.85
N VAL A 301 -12.58 24.47 -13.87
CA VAL A 301 -12.78 23.58 -12.71
C VAL A 301 -13.84 24.09 -11.72
N GLN A 302 -14.23 25.37 -11.80
CA GLN A 302 -15.36 25.92 -11.04
C GLN A 302 -16.72 25.44 -11.60
N ASN A 303 -16.77 24.98 -12.84
CA ASN A 303 -17.99 24.41 -13.41
C ASN A 303 -18.17 22.96 -12.88
N PRO A 304 -19.26 22.65 -12.14
CA PRO A 304 -19.49 21.32 -11.57
C PRO A 304 -19.59 20.19 -12.59
N GLU A 305 -19.96 20.51 -13.85
CA GLU A 305 -20.09 19.53 -14.94
C GLU A 305 -18.73 19.13 -15.52
N GLN A 306 -17.70 19.94 -15.31
CA GLN A 306 -16.35 19.66 -15.79
C GLN A 306 -15.56 18.84 -14.78
N LYS A 307 -14.90 17.79 -15.27
CA LYS A 307 -14.07 16.91 -14.45
C LYS A 307 -12.64 16.95 -14.99
N VAL A 308 -11.77 17.62 -14.26
CA VAL A 308 -10.33 17.62 -14.52
C VAL A 308 -9.66 16.77 -13.47
N CYS A 309 -9.08 15.64 -13.88
CA CYS A 309 -8.31 14.79 -12.97
C CYS A 309 -7.04 15.53 -12.52
N TYR A 310 -6.68 15.36 -11.25
CA TYR A 310 -5.44 15.93 -10.71
C TYR A 310 -4.22 15.15 -11.21
N THR A 311 -3.88 15.35 -12.47
CA THR A 311 -2.73 14.75 -13.16
C THR A 311 -1.99 15.83 -13.96
N SER A 312 -0.68 15.70 -14.10
CA SER A 312 0.09 16.59 -14.96
C SER A 312 -0.45 16.62 -16.39
N ALA A 313 -0.77 15.47 -16.97
CA ALA A 313 -1.29 15.38 -18.34
C ALA A 313 -2.48 16.30 -18.58
N GLN A 314 -3.49 16.31 -17.67
CA GLN A 314 -4.66 17.18 -17.84
C GLN A 314 -4.39 18.65 -17.49
N ILE A 315 -3.54 18.92 -16.51
CA ILE A 315 -3.24 20.30 -16.12
C ILE A 315 -2.35 20.98 -17.17
N LEU A 316 -1.33 20.27 -17.67
CA LEU A 316 -0.35 20.83 -18.62
C LEU A 316 -0.93 21.14 -20.00
N GLU A 317 -2.12 20.66 -20.35
CA GLU A 317 -2.84 21.08 -21.56
C GLU A 317 -3.16 22.59 -21.56
N PHE A 318 -3.30 23.18 -20.38
CA PHE A 318 -3.65 24.59 -20.20
C PHE A 318 -2.44 25.48 -19.88
N VAL A 319 -1.35 24.95 -19.38
CA VAL A 319 -0.20 25.72 -18.88
C VAL A 319 0.62 26.31 -20.03
N ASN A 320 0.79 27.62 -20.02
CA ASN A 320 1.54 28.37 -21.03
C ASN A 320 2.98 28.69 -20.55
N ASN A 321 3.14 29.04 -19.27
CA ASN A 321 4.42 29.43 -18.71
C ASN A 321 5.37 28.22 -18.57
N PHE A 322 6.58 28.37 -19.10
CA PHE A 322 7.60 27.30 -19.11
C PHE A 322 8.01 26.84 -17.70
N TYR A 323 8.22 27.79 -16.78
CA TYR A 323 8.65 27.48 -15.42
C TYR A 323 7.55 26.74 -14.65
N ILE A 324 6.29 27.19 -14.80
CA ILE A 324 5.11 26.53 -14.20
C ILE A 324 4.95 25.12 -14.75
N ARG A 325 5.04 24.96 -16.07
CA ARG A 325 5.00 23.66 -16.72
C ARG A 325 5.98 22.68 -16.12
N ASN A 326 7.25 23.10 -16.02
CA ASN A 326 8.33 22.28 -15.46
C ASN A 326 8.11 21.96 -13.97
N GLY A 327 7.66 22.95 -13.19
CA GLY A 327 7.36 22.75 -11.76
C GLY A 327 6.25 21.71 -11.53
N ILE A 328 5.14 21.82 -12.24
CA ILE A 328 4.01 20.88 -12.16
C ILE A 328 4.46 19.48 -12.64
N GLN A 329 5.20 19.40 -13.73
CA GLN A 329 5.68 18.13 -14.26
C GLN A 329 6.61 17.42 -13.27
N LYS A 330 7.57 18.14 -12.69
CA LYS A 330 8.46 17.60 -11.66
C LYS A 330 7.70 17.11 -10.43
N ALA A 331 6.70 17.87 -9.99
CA ALA A 331 5.95 17.53 -8.78
C ALA A 331 5.02 16.32 -8.96
N LEU A 332 4.44 16.14 -10.15
CA LEU A 332 3.40 15.11 -10.39
C LEU A 332 3.90 13.90 -11.18
N ASP A 333 4.94 14.04 -12.01
CA ASP A 333 5.43 12.93 -12.86
C ASP A 333 6.92 12.62 -12.68
N GLY A 334 7.67 13.49 -12.01
CA GLY A 334 9.12 13.45 -12.06
C GLY A 334 9.62 14.06 -13.38
N GLY A 335 10.50 15.02 -13.33
CA GLY A 335 11.06 15.59 -14.55
C GLY A 335 11.75 14.50 -15.36
N SER A 336 11.50 14.47 -16.66
CA SER A 336 12.47 13.86 -17.57
C SER A 336 13.79 14.59 -17.41
N PRO A 337 14.93 13.88 -17.44
CA PRO A 337 16.23 14.51 -17.43
C PRO A 337 16.40 15.44 -18.63
#